data_b18aabfb53dccfb3972ca85bc361da60
#
_entry.id   b18aabfb53dccfb3972ca85bc361da60
#
_cell.length_a   1.000
_cell.length_b   1.000
_cell.length_c   1.000
_cell.angle_alpha   90.00
_cell.angle_beta   90.00
_cell.angle_gamma   90.00
#
_symmetry.space_group_name_H-M   'P 1'
#
loop_
_entity.id
_entity.type
_entity.pdbx_description
1 polymer ?
#
loop_
_entity_poly.entity_id
_entity_poly.type
_entity_poly.pdbx_seq_one_letter_code
_entity_poly.pdbx_strand_id
1 'polypeptide(L)'
;MLTYCIRRRLFVFSRVSLNLSPLHELLQLHKHYGKSSDGGRTCAYGPLGVDLKRNMLEQWWSSVVRSRPQVFGISTLHGVGDKSAKEVEDLLKRRDLTKEQLGESVAVLLQQRRPLRTSLLQGALAQYVPSLELTNRKLPFGLAETGLCYRPEDDDSGAVGCSSEVTEASLTWFCSSRTSSQWLDYWTRHRLKWWRKFASGPSDFSVRDVAEDELHEGAARGVKVLYEFPWGTETLETLWILGDTELLRRHPGSLDKLKCRDGKKVVVPHVLSLSANVDRGVLAVLFNSLQHIQKVDSKERLHQRTMLKLHPTLAPVKVALDMGKGSTSELRQVCEGLLHELLEVGISAWPGYTDTTQSSMDKLHTKYDEMGVLFTMMVGENTLENGLLLVRNRDTTIRETMHISEIRQFILRYISTAENV
;
A
#
# COMPACT_ATOMS: atom_id res chain seq x y z
N MET A 1 15.36 -5.66 8.66
CA MET A 1 14.48 -5.28 9.78
C MET A 1 13.47 -6.36 10.08
N LEU A 2 12.65 -6.80 9.13
CA LEU A 2 11.76 -7.93 9.34
C LEU A 2 12.51 -9.14 9.97
N THR A 3 13.64 -9.53 9.40
CA THR A 3 14.43 -10.67 9.90
C THR A 3 15.02 -10.42 11.29
N TYR A 4 15.43 -9.21 11.62
CA TYR A 4 16.07 -8.90 12.90
C TYR A 4 15.04 -8.64 14.01
N CYS A 5 13.98 -7.87 13.74
CA CYS A 5 12.87 -7.68 14.68
C CYS A 5 12.10 -8.97 14.93
N ILE A 6 11.90 -9.78 13.88
CA ILE A 6 11.28 -11.10 14.00
C ILE A 6 12.19 -12.04 14.83
N ARG A 7 13.52 -12.06 14.60
CA ARG A 7 14.44 -12.85 15.45
C ARG A 7 14.46 -12.40 16.90
N ARG A 8 14.43 -11.09 17.18
CA ARG A 8 14.40 -10.59 18.57
C ARG A 8 13.09 -10.92 19.28
N ARG A 9 11.93 -10.82 18.61
CA ARG A 9 10.64 -11.26 19.19
C ARG A 9 10.49 -12.77 19.25
N LEU A 10 11.10 -13.53 18.34
CA LEU A 10 11.18 -14.99 18.42
C LEU A 10 11.87 -15.47 19.71
N PHE A 11 12.88 -14.75 20.19
CA PHE A 11 13.54 -15.06 21.47
C PHE A 11 12.62 -14.79 22.69
N VAL A 12 11.71 -13.81 22.61
CA VAL A 12 10.73 -13.53 23.67
C VAL A 12 9.53 -14.48 23.60
N PHE A 13 9.15 -14.95 22.40
CA PHE A 13 8.04 -15.88 22.18
C PHE A 13 8.42 -17.37 22.33
N SER A 14 9.67 -17.71 22.67
CA SER A 14 10.10 -19.11 22.86
C SER A 14 9.37 -19.89 23.98
N ARG A 15 8.41 -19.26 24.65
CA ARG A 15 7.52 -19.92 25.63
C ARG A 15 6.10 -20.21 25.13
N VAL A 16 5.75 -19.79 23.92
CA VAL A 16 4.49 -20.16 23.27
C VAL A 16 4.87 -20.92 22.00
N SER A 17 4.39 -22.14 21.85
CA SER A 17 4.62 -22.98 20.66
C SER A 17 3.88 -22.38 19.45
N LEU A 18 4.35 -21.26 18.95
CA LEU A 18 3.90 -20.66 17.69
C LEU A 18 4.48 -21.46 16.54
N ASN A 19 3.60 -21.88 15.65
CA ASN A 19 3.98 -22.52 14.41
C ASN A 19 4.71 -21.48 13.53
N LEU A 20 6.06 -21.47 13.57
CA LEU A 20 6.93 -20.47 12.92
C LEU A 20 7.03 -20.62 11.40
N SER A 21 6.39 -21.67 10.85
CA SER A 21 6.38 -22.00 9.43
C SER A 21 5.91 -20.80 8.54
N PRO A 22 4.76 -20.14 8.79
CA PRO A 22 4.28 -19.07 7.92
C PRO A 22 5.23 -17.87 7.85
N LEU A 23 5.91 -17.58 8.95
CA LEU A 23 6.84 -16.47 9.06
C LEU A 23 8.15 -16.74 8.29
N HIS A 24 8.67 -17.98 8.36
CA HIS A 24 9.87 -18.38 7.63
C HIS A 24 9.65 -18.36 6.12
N GLU A 25 8.47 -18.78 5.68
CA GLU A 25 8.08 -18.79 4.28
C GLU A 25 7.84 -17.38 3.72
N LEU A 26 7.23 -16.49 4.52
CA LEU A 26 7.14 -15.08 4.13
C LEU A 26 8.52 -14.44 3.98
N LEU A 27 9.50 -14.82 4.79
CA LEU A 27 10.88 -14.37 4.67
C LEU A 27 11.57 -14.87 3.39
N GLN A 28 11.20 -16.05 2.88
CA GLN A 28 11.66 -16.53 1.57
C GLN A 28 10.99 -15.77 0.42
N LEU A 29 9.68 -15.52 0.52
CA LEU A 29 8.92 -14.68 -0.42
C LEU A 29 9.40 -13.23 -0.42
N HIS A 30 9.96 -12.76 0.70
CA HIS A 30 10.55 -11.43 0.82
C HIS A 30 11.65 -11.16 -0.22
N LYS A 31 12.35 -12.18 -0.71
CA LYS A 31 13.36 -12.03 -1.78
C LYS A 31 12.78 -11.43 -3.06
N HIS A 32 11.53 -11.70 -3.36
CA HIS A 32 10.82 -11.18 -4.54
C HIS A 32 10.15 -9.83 -4.28
N TYR A 33 9.73 -9.56 -3.05
CA TYR A 33 8.97 -8.37 -2.67
C TYR A 33 9.81 -7.28 -2.01
N GLY A 34 10.96 -7.60 -1.44
CA GLY A 34 11.86 -6.62 -0.85
C GLY A 34 13.03 -7.24 -0.09
N LYS A 35 14.00 -6.41 0.25
CA LYS A 35 15.15 -6.76 1.09
C LYS A 35 15.36 -5.71 2.14
N SER A 36 15.81 -6.12 3.31
CA SER A 36 16.34 -5.20 4.33
C SER A 36 17.74 -4.74 3.93
N SER A 37 17.99 -3.44 3.95
CA SER A 37 19.31 -2.85 3.77
C SER A 37 19.82 -2.27 5.09
N ASP A 38 21.15 -2.19 5.24
CA ASP A 38 21.86 -1.56 6.36
C ASP A 38 21.41 -1.95 7.78
N GLY A 39 21.86 -3.16 8.20
CA GLY A 39 21.72 -3.57 9.60
C GLY A 39 20.29 -3.79 10.09
N GLY A 40 19.28 -3.79 9.22
CA GLY A 40 17.93 -4.22 9.56
C GLY A 40 16.90 -3.10 9.80
N ARG A 41 17.22 -1.84 9.57
CA ARG A 41 16.32 -0.72 9.88
C ARG A 41 15.49 -0.18 8.72
N THR A 42 15.91 -0.38 7.47
CA THR A 42 15.17 0.07 6.29
C THR A 42 14.73 -1.10 5.40
N CYS A 43 13.47 -1.16 5.05
CA CYS A 43 12.93 -2.15 4.11
C CYS A 43 12.78 -1.51 2.73
N ALA A 44 13.61 -1.94 1.78
CA ALA A 44 13.43 -1.57 0.39
C ALA A 44 12.51 -2.58 -0.32
N TYR A 45 11.61 -2.09 -1.16
CA TYR A 45 10.78 -2.95 -2.00
C TYR A 45 11.57 -3.53 -3.17
N GLY A 46 11.38 -4.83 -3.43
CA GLY A 46 11.77 -5.45 -4.69
C GLY A 46 10.75 -5.15 -5.80
N PRO A 47 11.00 -5.59 -7.05
CA PRO A 47 10.13 -5.28 -8.19
C PRO A 47 8.66 -5.63 -7.97
N LEU A 48 8.36 -6.84 -7.50
CA LEU A 48 6.98 -7.26 -7.23
C LEU A 48 6.36 -6.48 -6.06
N GLY A 49 7.17 -6.09 -5.07
CA GLY A 49 6.72 -5.27 -3.94
C GLY A 49 6.34 -3.86 -4.36
N VAL A 50 7.11 -3.26 -5.27
CA VAL A 50 6.80 -1.95 -5.86
C VAL A 50 5.48 -1.99 -6.61
N ASP A 51 5.27 -3.00 -7.46
CA ASP A 51 4.04 -3.13 -8.24
C ASP A 51 2.83 -3.44 -7.37
N LEU A 52 2.97 -4.26 -6.33
CA LEU A 52 1.90 -4.51 -5.34
C LEU A 52 1.50 -3.21 -4.63
N LYS A 53 2.49 -2.43 -4.20
CA LYS A 53 2.27 -1.14 -3.54
C LYS A 53 1.58 -0.14 -4.48
N ARG A 54 2.02 -0.04 -5.74
CA ARG A 54 1.38 0.81 -6.76
C ARG A 54 -0.07 0.40 -7.01
N ASN A 55 -0.33 -0.89 -7.17
CA ASN A 55 -1.68 -1.40 -7.36
C ASN A 55 -2.58 -1.08 -6.15
N MET A 56 -2.05 -1.20 -4.92
CA MET A 56 -2.79 -0.83 -3.71
C MET A 56 -3.10 0.67 -3.65
N LEU A 57 -2.14 1.53 -3.97
CA LEU A 57 -2.34 2.99 -4.04
C LEU A 57 -3.36 3.36 -5.10
N GLU A 58 -3.32 2.71 -6.27
CA GLU A 58 -4.29 2.94 -7.35
C GLU A 58 -5.71 2.53 -6.94
N GLN A 59 -5.87 1.39 -6.28
CA GLN A 59 -7.15 0.96 -5.72
C GLN A 59 -7.65 1.89 -4.62
N TRP A 60 -6.75 2.41 -3.77
CA TRP A 60 -7.11 3.41 -2.77
C TRP A 60 -7.58 4.70 -3.44
N TRP A 61 -6.81 5.20 -4.40
CA TRP A 61 -7.12 6.43 -5.15
C TRP A 61 -8.45 6.32 -5.90
N SER A 62 -8.68 5.21 -6.57
CA SER A 62 -9.94 4.93 -7.27
C SER A 62 -11.12 4.96 -6.29
N SER A 63 -10.99 4.29 -5.13
CA SER A 63 -12.09 4.20 -4.15
C SER A 63 -12.37 5.49 -3.39
N VAL A 64 -11.38 6.37 -3.24
CA VAL A 64 -11.50 7.60 -2.43
C VAL A 64 -11.72 8.82 -3.32
N VAL A 65 -10.94 8.97 -4.39
CA VAL A 65 -10.95 10.17 -5.24
C VAL A 65 -11.87 10.00 -6.45
N ARG A 66 -11.59 9.01 -7.32
CA ARG A 66 -12.32 8.88 -8.59
C ARG A 66 -13.80 8.56 -8.44
N SER A 67 -14.14 7.83 -7.38
CA SER A 67 -15.53 7.43 -7.11
C SER A 67 -16.40 8.56 -6.49
N ARG A 68 -15.84 9.74 -6.21
CA ARG A 68 -16.52 10.84 -5.51
C ARG A 68 -16.21 12.20 -6.12
N PRO A 69 -17.23 12.89 -6.66
CA PRO A 69 -17.02 14.20 -7.30
C PRO A 69 -16.62 15.32 -6.34
N GLN A 70 -16.82 15.12 -5.02
CA GLN A 70 -16.45 16.12 -4.00
C GLN A 70 -15.09 15.85 -3.34
N VAL A 71 -14.30 14.89 -3.84
CA VAL A 71 -12.93 14.63 -3.35
C VAL A 71 -11.93 15.05 -4.43
N PHE A 72 -10.98 15.88 -4.04
CA PHE A 72 -9.96 16.40 -4.93
C PHE A 72 -8.58 15.87 -4.52
N GLY A 73 -7.81 15.45 -5.52
CA GLY A 73 -6.41 15.09 -5.29
C GLY A 73 -5.55 16.34 -5.14
N ILE A 74 -4.64 16.32 -4.19
CA ILE A 74 -3.63 17.36 -4.00
C ILE A 74 -2.24 16.74 -3.94
N SER A 75 -1.22 17.57 -4.07
CA SER A 75 0.17 17.18 -3.85
C SER A 75 0.87 18.32 -3.11
N THR A 76 1.52 18.00 -2.01
CA THR A 76 2.19 18.97 -1.15
C THR A 76 3.67 18.68 -1.01
N LEU A 77 4.48 19.70 -0.72
CA LEU A 77 5.93 19.57 -0.67
C LEU A 77 6.38 18.80 0.59
N HIS A 78 7.40 17.96 0.44
CA HIS A 78 8.00 17.18 1.55
C HIS A 78 8.79 18.03 2.52
N GLY A 79 9.40 19.09 2.04
CA GLY A 79 10.17 20.04 2.82
C GLY A 79 10.06 21.42 2.19
N VAL A 80 10.24 22.43 2.99
CA VAL A 80 10.18 23.80 2.50
C VAL A 80 11.55 24.43 2.51
N GLY A 81 12.01 24.75 1.30
CA GLY A 81 12.94 25.84 1.01
C GLY A 81 14.33 25.79 1.61
N ASP A 82 15.25 25.70 0.75
CA ASP A 82 16.71 25.64 0.87
C ASP A 82 17.37 26.95 1.39
N LYS A 83 16.68 27.73 2.20
CA LYS A 83 17.29 28.92 2.81
C LYS A 83 18.30 28.57 3.87
N SER A 84 18.10 27.48 4.60
CA SER A 84 18.94 27.08 5.72
C SER A 84 20.35 26.61 5.32
N ALA A 85 20.55 26.04 4.13
CA ALA A 85 21.87 25.62 3.68
C ALA A 85 22.81 26.83 3.44
N LYS A 86 22.27 27.86 2.77
CA LYS A 86 23.03 29.13 2.59
C LYS A 86 23.28 29.84 3.90
N GLU A 87 22.30 29.88 4.80
CA GLU A 87 22.46 30.50 6.12
C GLU A 87 23.48 29.77 6.98
N VAL A 88 23.54 28.44 6.93
CA VAL A 88 24.60 27.66 7.58
C VAL A 88 25.95 27.90 6.93
N GLU A 89 26.02 27.95 5.61
CA GLU A 89 27.25 28.25 4.87
C GLU A 89 27.77 29.67 5.18
N ASP A 90 26.86 30.64 5.26
CA ASP A 90 27.18 32.02 5.63
C ASP A 90 27.63 32.16 7.09
N LEU A 91 27.05 31.39 8.03
CA LEU A 91 27.50 31.30 9.40
C LEU A 91 28.88 30.66 9.55
N LEU A 92 29.14 29.58 8.80
CA LEU A 92 30.45 28.92 8.80
C LEU A 92 31.56 29.78 8.19
N LYS A 93 31.23 30.76 7.33
CA LYS A 93 32.17 31.74 6.78
C LYS A 93 32.48 32.87 7.71
N ARG A 94 31.69 33.10 8.77
CA ARG A 94 31.94 34.11 9.79
C ARG A 94 33.10 33.68 10.67
N ARG A 95 34.15 34.49 10.66
CA ARG A 95 35.39 34.30 11.48
C ARG A 95 35.36 35.03 12.82
N ASP A 96 34.30 35.77 13.09
CA ASP A 96 34.10 36.63 14.26
C ASP A 96 33.35 35.90 15.41
N LEU A 97 32.88 34.70 15.20
CA LEU A 97 32.13 33.93 16.18
C LEU A 97 33.04 32.96 16.96
N THR A 98 32.85 32.92 18.29
CA THR A 98 33.45 31.86 19.11
C THR A 98 32.84 30.51 18.82
N LYS A 99 33.51 29.39 19.16
CA LYS A 99 32.98 28.03 18.96
C LYS A 99 31.62 27.82 19.64
N GLU A 100 31.41 28.42 20.80
CA GLU A 100 30.15 28.35 21.56
C GLU A 100 29.03 29.10 20.84
N GLN A 101 29.29 30.35 20.41
CA GLN A 101 28.33 31.16 19.64
C GLN A 101 27.98 30.53 18.29
N LEU A 102 28.96 29.91 17.63
CA LEU A 102 28.73 29.16 16.39
C LEU A 102 27.86 27.96 16.67
N GLY A 103 28.11 27.20 17.75
CA GLY A 103 27.29 26.06 18.16
C GLY A 103 25.87 26.45 18.47
N GLU A 104 25.65 27.53 19.24
CA GLU A 104 24.31 28.05 19.53
C GLU A 104 23.58 28.53 18.25
N SER A 105 24.25 29.24 17.38
CA SER A 105 23.68 29.73 16.10
C SER A 105 23.31 28.57 15.17
N VAL A 106 24.17 27.55 15.09
CA VAL A 106 23.87 26.33 14.32
C VAL A 106 22.70 25.54 14.95
N ALA A 107 22.64 25.45 16.30
CA ALA A 107 21.53 24.81 17.00
C ALA A 107 20.20 25.53 16.73
N VAL A 108 20.19 26.87 16.76
CA VAL A 108 19.02 27.68 16.41
C VAL A 108 18.59 27.45 14.96
N LEU A 109 19.54 27.43 14.01
CA LEU A 109 19.23 27.13 12.60
C LEU A 109 18.76 25.70 12.39
N LEU A 110 19.29 24.73 13.13
CA LEU A 110 18.81 23.34 13.10
C LEU A 110 17.39 23.20 13.67
N GLN A 111 17.05 23.98 14.71
CA GLN A 111 15.70 24.06 15.25
C GLN A 111 14.73 24.77 14.28
N GLN A 112 15.22 25.74 13.50
CA GLN A 112 14.45 26.42 12.47
C GLN A 112 14.33 25.61 11.17
N ARG A 113 15.12 24.54 10.99
CA ARG A 113 14.93 23.60 9.90
C ARG A 113 13.50 23.07 10.00
N ARG A 114 12.70 23.35 8.98
CA ARG A 114 11.38 22.75 8.89
C ARG A 114 11.58 21.24 8.82
N PRO A 115 11.06 20.49 9.79
CA PRO A 115 11.18 19.04 9.76
C PRO A 115 10.51 18.52 8.49
N LEU A 116 11.04 17.42 7.96
CA LEU A 116 10.33 16.67 6.92
C LEU A 116 8.93 16.35 7.44
N ARG A 117 7.94 16.36 6.56
CA ARG A 117 6.55 16.14 6.94
C ARG A 117 6.37 14.80 7.63
N THR A 118 5.72 14.80 8.78
CA THR A 118 5.37 13.59 9.53
C THR A 118 4.00 13.03 9.15
N SER A 119 3.16 13.85 8.50
CA SER A 119 1.80 13.53 8.04
C SER A 119 1.42 14.42 6.85
N LEU A 120 0.49 13.96 6.04
CA LEU A 120 -0.08 14.71 4.91
C LEU A 120 -1.16 15.71 5.34
N LEU A 121 -1.69 15.60 6.55
CA LEU A 121 -2.77 16.45 7.07
C LEU A 121 -2.44 17.94 6.98
N GLN A 122 -1.24 18.35 7.41
CA GLN A 122 -0.87 19.77 7.45
C GLN A 122 -0.81 20.41 6.06
N GLY A 123 -0.42 19.62 5.04
CA GLY A 123 -0.47 20.02 3.65
C GLY A 123 -1.90 20.24 3.15
N ALA A 124 -2.81 19.31 3.48
CA ALA A 124 -4.22 19.41 3.13
C ALA A 124 -4.90 20.60 3.80
N LEU A 125 -4.59 20.87 5.08
CA LEU A 125 -5.10 22.06 5.78
C LEU A 125 -4.61 23.36 5.13
N ALA A 126 -3.36 23.41 4.66
CA ALA A 126 -2.82 24.57 3.96
C ALA A 126 -3.53 24.81 2.61
N GLN A 127 -3.93 23.74 1.91
CA GLN A 127 -4.64 23.78 0.64
C GLN A 127 -6.16 24.02 0.80
N TYR A 128 -6.69 24.08 2.02
CA TYR A 128 -8.11 24.28 2.26
C TYR A 128 -8.67 25.55 1.58
N VAL A 129 -8.10 26.71 1.88
CA VAL A 129 -8.57 28.00 1.37
C VAL A 129 -8.52 28.07 -0.17
N PRO A 130 -7.39 27.70 -0.84
CA PRO A 130 -7.35 27.62 -2.29
C PRO A 130 -8.41 26.68 -2.90
N SER A 131 -8.76 25.60 -2.21
CA SER A 131 -9.72 24.59 -2.69
C SER A 131 -11.19 25.02 -2.54
N LEU A 132 -11.49 26.04 -1.75
CA LEU A 132 -12.87 26.51 -1.52
C LEU A 132 -13.57 27.00 -2.79
N GLU A 133 -12.82 27.58 -3.72
CA GLU A 133 -13.37 28.07 -4.99
C GLU A 133 -13.91 26.92 -5.85
N LEU A 134 -13.20 25.79 -5.88
CA LEU A 134 -13.62 24.59 -6.61
C LEU A 134 -14.95 24.03 -6.09
N THR A 135 -15.21 24.18 -4.80
CA THR A 135 -16.44 23.67 -4.15
C THR A 135 -17.56 24.70 -4.07
N ASN A 136 -17.37 25.92 -4.58
CA ASN A 136 -18.27 27.04 -4.35
C ASN A 136 -18.59 27.25 -2.88
N ARG A 137 -17.59 27.00 -2.00
CA ARG A 137 -17.67 27.05 -0.54
C ARG A 137 -18.77 26.16 0.05
N LYS A 138 -19.11 25.03 -0.58
CA LYS A 138 -20.12 24.09 -0.10
C LYS A 138 -19.49 22.91 0.63
N LEU A 139 -20.11 22.51 1.71
CA LEU A 139 -19.79 21.28 2.46
C LEU A 139 -20.74 20.14 2.04
N PRO A 140 -20.33 18.88 2.16
CA PRO A 140 -18.97 18.41 2.51
C PRO A 140 -18.06 18.30 1.27
N PHE A 141 -16.75 18.33 1.49
CA PHE A 141 -15.75 17.98 0.48
C PHE A 141 -14.48 17.42 1.12
N GLY A 142 -13.60 16.82 0.32
CA GLY A 142 -12.36 16.21 0.77
C GLY A 142 -11.15 16.57 -0.07
N LEU A 143 -9.98 16.59 0.58
CA LEU A 143 -8.67 16.70 -0.06
C LEU A 143 -7.88 15.42 0.20
N ALA A 144 -7.43 14.76 -0.85
CA ALA A 144 -6.74 13.48 -0.77
C ALA A 144 -5.31 13.58 -1.31
N GLU A 145 -4.37 12.95 -0.63
CA GLU A 145 -2.97 12.89 -1.02
C GLU A 145 -2.38 11.53 -0.70
N THR A 146 -1.44 11.07 -1.54
CA THR A 146 -0.58 9.93 -1.23
C THR A 146 0.88 10.38 -1.33
N GLY A 147 1.70 10.01 -0.35
CA GLY A 147 3.08 10.44 -0.36
C GLY A 147 3.90 9.92 0.81
N LEU A 148 5.19 10.18 0.76
CA LEU A 148 6.12 9.83 1.83
C LEU A 148 5.97 10.78 3.02
N CYS A 149 5.97 10.21 4.21
CA CYS A 149 6.03 10.89 5.49
C CYS A 149 7.23 10.35 6.28
N TYR A 150 7.83 11.21 7.10
CA TYR A 150 9.04 10.89 7.85
C TYR A 150 8.71 10.96 9.34
N ARG A 151 8.72 9.81 10.00
CA ARG A 151 8.42 9.70 11.43
C ARG A 151 9.70 9.36 12.19
N PRO A 152 9.93 9.98 13.38
CA PRO A 152 11.03 9.55 14.22
C PRO A 152 10.85 8.05 14.56
N GLU A 153 11.97 7.35 14.65
CA GLU A 153 11.96 5.97 15.13
C GLU A 153 11.61 6.01 16.63
N ASP A 154 10.39 5.59 16.98
CA ASP A 154 10.07 5.30 18.37
C ASP A 154 10.77 3.99 18.73
N ASP A 155 11.81 4.08 19.54
CA ASP A 155 12.62 2.93 20.01
C ASP A 155 11.78 1.87 20.74
N ASP A 156 10.61 2.24 21.26
CA ASP A 156 9.70 1.39 22.06
C ASP A 156 8.58 0.71 21.26
N SER A 157 8.29 1.13 20.03
CA SER A 157 7.10 0.61 19.34
C SER A 157 7.24 -0.84 18.89
N GLY A 158 8.45 -1.40 18.86
CA GLY A 158 8.70 -2.83 18.53
C GLY A 158 7.91 -3.37 17.32
N ALA A 159 7.21 -2.51 16.60
CA ALA A 159 6.35 -2.87 15.48
C ALA A 159 7.21 -3.25 14.27
N VAL A 160 6.85 -4.35 13.65
CA VAL A 160 7.53 -4.88 12.46
C VAL A 160 7.26 -3.94 11.29
N GLY A 161 8.32 -3.55 10.56
CA GLY A 161 8.18 -2.65 9.41
C GLY A 161 8.15 -1.15 9.77
N CYS A 162 8.55 -0.75 10.98
CA CYS A 162 8.77 0.63 11.31
C CYS A 162 10.05 1.15 10.64
N SER A 163 9.88 1.77 9.50
CA SER A 163 10.88 2.64 8.88
C SER A 163 10.58 4.07 9.28
N SER A 164 11.62 4.89 9.40
CA SER A 164 11.44 6.35 9.52
C SER A 164 10.70 6.95 8.33
N GLU A 165 10.73 6.26 7.19
CA GLU A 165 9.98 6.62 5.98
C GLU A 165 8.74 5.74 5.82
N VAL A 166 7.57 6.34 5.72
CA VAL A 166 6.28 5.66 5.57
C VAL A 166 5.51 6.28 4.41
N THR A 167 4.98 5.46 3.52
CA THR A 167 4.02 5.92 2.52
C THR A 167 2.65 6.02 3.16
N GLU A 168 2.15 7.23 3.23
CA GLU A 168 0.81 7.54 3.74
C GLU A 168 -0.16 7.76 2.58
N ALA A 169 -1.41 7.27 2.74
CA ALA A 169 -2.54 7.63 1.90
C ALA A 169 -3.56 8.33 2.80
N SER A 170 -3.80 9.62 2.57
CA SER A 170 -4.56 10.48 3.46
C SER A 170 -5.74 11.11 2.76
N LEU A 171 -6.86 11.18 3.47
CA LEU A 171 -8.02 11.97 3.11
C LEU A 171 -8.36 12.92 4.26
N THR A 172 -8.34 14.20 3.98
CA THR A 172 -8.85 15.23 4.88
C THR A 172 -10.24 15.63 4.43
N TRP A 173 -11.25 15.30 5.25
CA TRP A 173 -12.66 15.53 4.95
C TRP A 173 -13.20 16.71 5.75
N PHE A 174 -13.78 17.68 5.07
CA PHE A 174 -14.37 18.88 5.64
C PHE A 174 -15.88 18.76 5.67
N CYS A 175 -16.49 18.89 6.84
CA CYS A 175 -17.93 18.76 7.01
C CYS A 175 -18.45 19.68 8.11
N SER A 176 -19.76 19.72 8.30
CA SER A 176 -20.39 20.45 9.41
C SER A 176 -20.15 19.71 10.73
N SER A 177 -20.01 20.47 11.83
CA SER A 177 -19.91 19.92 13.19
C SER A 177 -21.06 18.96 13.53
N ARG A 178 -22.26 19.23 13.03
CA ARG A 178 -23.46 18.40 13.26
C ARG A 178 -23.42 17.03 12.60
N THR A 179 -22.65 16.89 11.53
CA THR A 179 -22.58 15.65 10.74
C THR A 179 -21.24 14.92 10.87
N SER A 180 -20.30 15.46 11.67
CA SER A 180 -18.95 14.91 11.80
C SER A 180 -18.94 13.46 12.26
N SER A 181 -19.73 13.09 13.28
CA SER A 181 -19.83 11.70 13.75
C SER A 181 -20.42 10.76 12.69
N GLN A 182 -21.45 11.22 11.95
CA GLN A 182 -22.05 10.43 10.87
C GLN A 182 -21.03 10.17 9.73
N TRP A 183 -20.19 11.18 9.42
CA TRP A 183 -19.14 11.04 8.44
C TRP A 183 -18.01 10.12 8.92
N LEU A 184 -17.66 10.16 10.20
CA LEU A 184 -16.71 9.21 10.77
C LEU A 184 -17.22 7.78 10.63
N ASP A 185 -18.48 7.52 11.00
CA ASP A 185 -19.10 6.18 10.91
C ASP A 185 -19.24 5.72 9.46
N TYR A 186 -19.54 6.64 8.52
CA TYR A 186 -19.57 6.35 7.08
C TYR A 186 -18.19 5.93 6.58
N TRP A 187 -17.16 6.73 6.85
CA TRP A 187 -15.81 6.46 6.39
C TRP A 187 -15.24 5.20 7.05
N THR A 188 -15.50 4.96 8.32
CA THR A 188 -15.07 3.74 9.01
C THR A 188 -15.59 2.49 8.30
N ARG A 189 -16.91 2.44 8.02
CA ARG A 189 -17.50 1.31 7.29
C ARG A 189 -16.95 1.17 5.89
N HIS A 190 -16.78 2.28 5.19
CA HIS A 190 -16.22 2.29 3.84
C HIS A 190 -14.77 1.79 3.83
N ARG A 191 -13.93 2.24 4.77
CA ARG A 191 -12.53 1.85 4.83
C ARG A 191 -12.37 0.38 5.24
N LEU A 192 -13.12 -0.09 6.22
CA LEU A 192 -13.12 -1.50 6.60
C LEU A 192 -13.56 -2.40 5.44
N LYS A 193 -14.64 -2.02 4.73
CA LYS A 193 -15.10 -2.76 3.54
C LYS A 193 -14.00 -2.81 2.47
N TRP A 194 -13.29 -1.69 2.25
CA TRP A 194 -12.21 -1.61 1.26
C TRP A 194 -11.04 -2.54 1.61
N TRP A 195 -10.59 -2.58 2.87
CA TRP A 195 -9.55 -3.51 3.30
C TRP A 195 -9.97 -4.97 3.14
N ARG A 196 -11.20 -5.29 3.53
CA ARG A 196 -11.75 -6.64 3.45
C ARG A 196 -11.97 -7.14 2.02
N LYS A 197 -12.16 -6.24 1.07
CA LYS A 197 -12.34 -6.57 -0.36
C LYS A 197 -11.16 -7.38 -0.91
N PHE A 198 -9.95 -7.07 -0.51
CA PHE A 198 -8.74 -7.71 -1.04
C PHE A 198 -8.28 -8.92 -0.22
N ALA A 199 -8.98 -9.21 0.84
CA ALA A 199 -8.59 -10.21 1.82
C ALA A 199 -9.03 -11.62 1.45
N SER A 200 -8.13 -12.60 1.57
CA SER A 200 -8.48 -14.03 1.58
C SER A 200 -9.15 -14.42 2.90
N GLY A 201 -8.76 -13.80 4.02
CA GLY A 201 -9.36 -13.92 5.36
C GLY A 201 -9.89 -12.55 5.82
N PRO A 202 -11.13 -12.13 5.47
CA PRO A 202 -11.66 -10.82 5.83
C PRO A 202 -11.85 -10.59 7.34
N SER A 203 -11.93 -11.68 8.13
CA SER A 203 -12.06 -11.64 9.60
C SER A 203 -10.86 -11.02 10.30
N ASP A 204 -9.67 -11.09 9.69
CA ASP A 204 -8.42 -10.59 10.27
C ASP A 204 -8.38 -9.05 10.31
N PHE A 205 -9.29 -8.41 9.57
CA PHE A 205 -9.47 -6.96 9.55
C PHE A 205 -10.62 -6.56 10.45
N SER A 206 -10.33 -5.72 11.42
CA SER A 206 -11.27 -5.24 12.41
C SER A 206 -11.22 -3.73 12.60
N VAL A 207 -12.16 -3.17 13.34
CA VAL A 207 -12.14 -1.77 13.75
C VAL A 207 -12.26 -1.68 15.27
N ARG A 208 -11.62 -0.65 15.85
CA ARG A 208 -11.70 -0.34 17.27
C ARG A 208 -11.87 1.16 17.46
N ASP A 209 -12.84 1.55 18.27
CA ASP A 209 -12.89 2.92 18.77
C ASP A 209 -11.67 3.19 19.67
N VAL A 210 -11.13 4.39 19.57
CA VAL A 210 -9.97 4.80 20.37
C VAL A 210 -10.49 5.28 21.73
N ALA A 211 -9.87 4.80 22.80
CA ALA A 211 -10.18 5.22 24.15
C ALA A 211 -9.74 6.68 24.40
N GLU A 212 -10.35 7.35 25.37
CA GLU A 212 -10.10 8.79 25.62
C GLU A 212 -8.64 9.09 25.96
N ASP A 213 -7.96 8.19 26.63
CA ASP A 213 -6.52 8.27 26.99
C ASP A 213 -5.58 8.03 25.82
N GLU A 214 -6.04 7.37 24.76
CA GLU A 214 -5.30 7.13 23.52
C GLU A 214 -5.61 8.16 22.42
N LEU A 215 -6.50 9.14 22.67
CA LEU A 215 -6.88 10.12 21.65
C LEU A 215 -5.68 10.99 21.26
N HIS A 216 -5.56 11.25 19.97
CA HIS A 216 -4.63 12.24 19.46
C HIS A 216 -4.98 13.63 20.03
N GLU A 217 -3.96 14.45 20.33
CA GLU A 217 -4.15 15.81 20.82
C GLU A 217 -5.10 16.61 19.90
N GLY A 218 -6.17 17.15 20.49
CA GLY A 218 -7.20 17.90 19.76
C GLY A 218 -8.26 17.04 19.05
N ALA A 219 -8.19 15.71 19.12
CA ALA A 219 -9.23 14.85 18.57
C ALA A 219 -10.40 14.66 19.55
N ALA A 220 -11.62 14.79 19.03
CA ALA A 220 -12.84 14.56 19.82
C ALA A 220 -13.27 13.08 19.82
N ARG A 221 -12.95 12.32 18.78
CA ARG A 221 -13.21 10.89 18.63
C ARG A 221 -12.25 10.30 17.59
N GLY A 222 -11.89 9.04 17.78
CA GLY A 222 -11.03 8.31 16.86
C GLY A 222 -11.46 6.87 16.66
N VAL A 223 -11.12 6.33 15.49
CA VAL A 223 -11.30 4.92 15.13
C VAL A 223 -10.02 4.41 14.46
N LYS A 224 -9.61 3.20 14.80
CA LYS A 224 -8.48 2.50 14.17
C LYS A 224 -8.99 1.32 13.36
N VAL A 225 -8.53 1.18 12.12
CA VAL A 225 -8.66 -0.05 11.33
C VAL A 225 -7.43 -0.89 11.61
N LEU A 226 -7.64 -2.11 12.02
CA LEU A 226 -6.63 -3.02 12.55
C LEU A 226 -6.50 -4.27 11.67
N TYR A 227 -5.30 -4.85 11.66
CA TYR A 227 -5.04 -6.17 11.11
C TYR A 227 -4.34 -7.04 12.16
N GLU A 228 -4.74 -8.30 12.22
CA GLU A 228 -4.17 -9.28 13.15
C GLU A 228 -2.98 -9.99 12.50
N PHE A 229 -1.77 -9.53 12.83
CA PHE A 229 -0.53 -10.19 12.42
C PHE A 229 -0.18 -11.35 13.35
N PRO A 230 0.67 -12.29 12.92
CA PRO A 230 1.10 -13.40 13.78
C PRO A 230 1.77 -12.97 15.10
N TRP A 231 2.23 -11.75 15.20
CA TRP A 231 2.85 -11.17 16.41
C TRP A 231 1.94 -10.22 17.19
N GLY A 232 0.72 -10.01 16.75
CA GLY A 232 -0.26 -9.16 17.42
C GLY A 232 -0.97 -8.21 16.47
N THR A 233 -1.97 -7.54 16.99
CA THR A 233 -2.83 -6.63 16.22
C THR A 233 -2.13 -5.29 16.00
N GLU A 234 -2.06 -4.82 14.75
CA GLU A 234 -1.48 -3.52 14.41
C GLU A 234 -2.45 -2.63 13.63
N THR A 235 -2.26 -1.31 13.77
CA THR A 235 -3.09 -0.32 13.09
C THR A 235 -2.64 -0.12 11.65
N LEU A 236 -3.57 -0.27 10.71
CA LEU A 236 -3.37 0.03 9.30
C LEU A 236 -3.78 1.45 8.93
N GLU A 237 -4.89 1.91 9.50
CA GLU A 237 -5.48 3.21 9.19
C GLU A 237 -6.10 3.83 10.44
N THR A 238 -5.96 5.14 10.60
CA THR A 238 -6.57 5.91 11.68
C THR A 238 -7.54 6.93 11.12
N LEU A 239 -8.66 7.11 11.79
CA LEU A 239 -9.68 8.08 11.46
C LEU A 239 -9.95 8.96 12.70
N TRP A 240 -9.82 10.28 12.56
CA TRP A 240 -9.96 11.23 13.66
C TRP A 240 -10.97 12.31 13.35
N ILE A 241 -11.79 12.71 14.33
CA ILE A 241 -12.52 13.98 14.34
C ILE A 241 -11.68 15.01 15.08
N LEU A 242 -11.10 15.96 14.35
CA LEU A 242 -10.21 16.99 14.88
C LEU A 242 -10.94 18.32 15.17
N GLY A 243 -12.25 18.40 14.91
CA GLY A 243 -12.97 19.67 15.02
C GLY A 243 -12.46 20.73 14.04
N ASP A 244 -12.50 21.98 14.45
CA ASP A 244 -12.04 23.13 13.67
C ASP A 244 -10.69 23.70 14.16
N THR A 245 -10.18 23.21 15.28
CA THR A 245 -9.00 23.74 15.99
C THR A 245 -7.75 23.75 15.11
N GLU A 246 -7.46 22.62 14.42
CA GLU A 246 -6.29 22.50 13.55
C GLU A 246 -6.38 23.46 12.33
N LEU A 247 -7.59 23.62 11.79
CA LEU A 247 -7.82 24.52 10.67
C LEU A 247 -7.64 25.98 11.08
N LEU A 248 -8.17 26.37 12.25
CA LEU A 248 -8.00 27.69 12.83
C LEU A 248 -6.54 27.99 13.16
N ARG A 249 -5.81 27.02 13.72
CA ARG A 249 -4.39 27.13 14.03
C ARG A 249 -3.56 27.35 12.76
N ARG A 250 -3.92 26.68 11.67
CA ARG A 250 -3.21 26.79 10.38
C ARG A 250 -3.44 28.14 9.68
N HIS A 251 -4.59 28.80 9.93
CA HIS A 251 -4.98 30.04 9.27
C HIS A 251 -5.32 31.13 10.29
N PRO A 252 -4.36 31.61 11.08
CA PRO A 252 -4.59 32.63 12.11
C PRO A 252 -5.11 33.94 11.49
N GLY A 253 -6.10 34.56 12.12
CA GLY A 253 -6.67 35.85 11.70
C GLY A 253 -7.53 35.80 10.43
N SER A 254 -7.85 34.63 9.90
CA SER A 254 -8.55 34.48 8.61
C SER A 254 -9.93 33.84 8.73
N LEU A 255 -10.64 34.02 9.86
CA LEU A 255 -11.90 33.34 10.16
C LEU A 255 -12.95 33.44 9.02
N ASP A 256 -13.10 34.64 8.41
CA ASP A 256 -14.07 34.85 7.33
C ASP A 256 -13.69 34.08 6.05
N LYS A 257 -12.39 33.86 5.81
CA LYS A 257 -11.91 33.08 4.67
C LYS A 257 -12.20 31.58 4.84
N LEU A 258 -12.32 31.11 6.08
CA LEU A 258 -12.57 29.70 6.39
C LEU A 258 -14.04 29.32 6.31
N LYS A 259 -14.96 30.27 6.32
CA LYS A 259 -16.40 30.02 6.32
C LYS A 259 -16.88 29.32 5.06
N CYS A 260 -17.68 28.27 5.26
CA CYS A 260 -18.33 27.48 4.22
C CYS A 260 -19.85 27.45 4.41
N ARG A 261 -20.57 26.99 3.39
CA ARG A 261 -22.02 26.80 3.40
C ARG A 261 -22.37 25.34 3.68
N ASP A 262 -23.15 25.13 4.76
CA ASP A 262 -23.85 23.89 5.05
C ASP A 262 -25.35 24.13 4.85
N GLY A 263 -25.84 23.90 3.64
CA GLY A 263 -27.17 24.32 3.19
C GLY A 263 -27.32 25.84 3.25
N LYS A 264 -28.21 26.34 4.12
CA LYS A 264 -28.44 27.77 4.32
C LYS A 264 -27.56 28.41 5.41
N LYS A 265 -26.81 27.61 6.16
CA LYS A 265 -25.97 28.10 7.26
C LYS A 265 -24.54 28.32 6.80
N VAL A 266 -23.91 29.34 7.37
CA VAL A 266 -22.48 29.62 7.20
C VAL A 266 -21.77 29.14 8.43
N VAL A 267 -20.80 28.23 8.28
CA VAL A 267 -20.09 27.58 9.38
C VAL A 267 -18.58 27.49 9.07
N VAL A 268 -17.75 27.40 10.09
CA VAL A 268 -16.38 26.92 9.97
C VAL A 268 -16.47 25.38 9.99
N PRO A 269 -15.85 24.67 9.04
CA PRO A 269 -15.98 23.23 8.98
C PRO A 269 -15.20 22.52 10.07
N HIS A 270 -15.70 21.37 10.49
CA HIS A 270 -14.94 20.38 11.21
C HIS A 270 -14.10 19.56 10.25
N VAL A 271 -12.93 19.16 10.70
CA VAL A 271 -11.95 18.36 9.96
C VAL A 271 -12.02 16.92 10.46
N LEU A 272 -12.19 15.98 9.53
CA LEU A 272 -11.91 14.58 9.76
C LEU A 272 -10.62 14.21 9.02
N SER A 273 -9.70 13.57 9.70
CA SER A 273 -8.46 13.07 9.13
C SER A 273 -8.51 11.55 9.03
N LEU A 274 -8.30 11.03 7.83
CA LEU A 274 -8.12 9.61 7.57
C LEU A 274 -6.69 9.43 7.08
N SER A 275 -5.93 8.55 7.72
CA SER A 275 -4.52 8.31 7.39
C SER A 275 -4.23 6.82 7.41
N ALA A 276 -3.88 6.27 6.26
CA ALA A 276 -3.52 4.87 6.07
C ALA A 276 -2.00 4.71 5.89
N ASN A 277 -1.40 3.79 6.64
CA ASN A 277 -0.03 3.34 6.44
C ASN A 277 -0.02 2.28 5.33
N VAL A 278 0.34 2.71 4.12
CA VAL A 278 0.33 1.83 2.93
C VAL A 278 1.35 0.71 3.04
N ASP A 279 2.52 0.98 3.62
CA ASP A 279 3.58 -0.02 3.76
C ASP A 279 3.17 -1.15 4.71
N ARG A 280 2.51 -0.81 5.82
CA ARG A 280 1.92 -1.79 6.72
C ARG A 280 0.75 -2.52 6.06
N GLY A 281 -0.03 -1.82 5.23
CA GLY A 281 -1.10 -2.40 4.42
C GLY A 281 -0.59 -3.44 3.42
N VAL A 282 0.51 -3.17 2.71
CA VAL A 282 1.17 -4.14 1.81
C VAL A 282 1.58 -5.39 2.59
N LEU A 283 2.16 -5.21 3.77
CA LEU A 283 2.54 -6.32 4.64
C LEU A 283 1.32 -7.14 5.08
N ALA A 284 0.24 -6.49 5.47
CA ALA A 284 -1.01 -7.15 5.86
C ALA A 284 -1.61 -7.97 4.70
N VAL A 285 -1.62 -7.42 3.48
CA VAL A 285 -2.09 -8.13 2.29
C VAL A 285 -1.22 -9.35 1.98
N LEU A 286 0.11 -9.25 2.11
CA LEU A 286 1.01 -10.38 1.90
C LEU A 286 0.74 -11.51 2.91
N PHE A 287 0.63 -11.19 4.21
CA PHE A 287 0.31 -12.19 5.24
C PHE A 287 -1.06 -12.82 5.04
N ASN A 288 -2.07 -12.01 4.75
CA ASN A 288 -3.43 -12.50 4.53
C ASN A 288 -3.57 -13.37 3.27
N SER A 289 -2.72 -13.13 2.27
CA SER A 289 -2.73 -13.86 0.99
C SER A 289 -1.88 -15.14 1.02
N LEU A 290 -1.03 -15.33 2.03
CA LEU A 290 -0.17 -16.50 2.13
C LEU A 290 -1.00 -17.74 2.51
N GLN A 291 -0.97 -18.76 1.65
CA GLN A 291 -1.69 -20.01 1.87
C GLN A 291 -0.77 -21.22 1.75
N HIS A 292 -0.93 -22.14 2.69
CA HIS A 292 -0.28 -23.46 2.69
C HIS A 292 -1.33 -24.51 2.39
N ILE A 293 -1.23 -25.11 1.23
CA ILE A 293 -2.15 -26.16 0.78
C ILE A 293 -1.44 -27.49 0.87
N GLN A 294 -2.00 -28.39 1.66
CA GLN A 294 -1.56 -29.78 1.72
C GLN A 294 -2.47 -30.60 0.81
N LYS A 295 -1.90 -31.27 -0.16
CA LYS A 295 -2.60 -32.24 -1.02
C LYS A 295 -1.96 -33.60 -0.83
N VAL A 296 -2.79 -34.62 -0.60
CA VAL A 296 -2.37 -36.02 -0.62
C VAL A 296 -2.62 -36.53 -2.04
N ASP A 297 -1.61 -37.07 -2.70
CA ASP A 297 -1.76 -37.67 -4.02
C ASP A 297 -2.40 -39.07 -3.92
N SER A 298 -2.74 -39.66 -5.07
CA SER A 298 -3.28 -41.03 -5.16
C SER A 298 -2.34 -42.13 -4.62
N LYS A 299 -1.09 -41.76 -4.28
CA LYS A 299 -0.06 -42.63 -3.69
C LYS A 299 0.21 -42.30 -2.23
N GLU A 300 -0.72 -41.61 -1.55
CA GLU A 300 -0.65 -41.17 -0.15
C GLU A 300 0.59 -40.27 0.17
N ARG A 301 1.18 -39.62 -0.83
CA ARG A 301 2.29 -38.69 -0.62
C ARG A 301 1.74 -37.31 -0.32
N LEU A 302 2.22 -36.72 0.76
CA LEU A 302 1.87 -35.37 1.16
C LEU A 302 2.65 -34.36 0.29
N HIS A 303 1.95 -33.62 -0.54
CA HIS A 303 2.49 -32.50 -1.30
C HIS A 303 2.09 -31.20 -0.60
N GLN A 304 3.08 -30.48 -0.09
CA GLN A 304 2.88 -29.14 0.47
C GLN A 304 3.13 -28.12 -0.65
N ARG A 305 2.16 -27.22 -0.84
CA ARG A 305 2.24 -26.14 -1.79
C ARG A 305 2.02 -24.82 -1.07
N THR A 306 2.95 -23.91 -1.22
CA THR A 306 2.83 -22.52 -0.75
C THR A 306 2.42 -21.64 -1.91
N MET A 307 1.45 -20.76 -1.69
CA MET A 307 1.07 -19.77 -2.69
C MET A 307 0.67 -18.44 -2.05
N LEU A 308 0.89 -17.35 -2.80
CA LEU A 308 0.31 -16.05 -2.52
C LEU A 308 -1.00 -15.88 -3.28
N LYS A 309 -2.12 -16.03 -2.58
CA LYS A 309 -3.46 -15.82 -3.15
C LYS A 309 -3.82 -14.34 -3.14
N LEU A 310 -3.02 -13.54 -3.84
CA LEU A 310 -3.30 -12.12 -4.02
C LEU A 310 -4.58 -11.91 -4.81
N HIS A 311 -5.35 -10.90 -4.39
CA HIS A 311 -6.53 -10.46 -5.12
C HIS A 311 -6.17 -10.06 -6.58
N PRO A 312 -6.97 -10.39 -7.59
CA PRO A 312 -6.63 -10.17 -9.00
C PRO A 312 -6.22 -8.73 -9.34
N THR A 313 -6.84 -7.72 -8.72
CA THR A 313 -6.49 -6.32 -8.95
C THR A 313 -5.14 -5.94 -8.34
N LEU A 314 -4.75 -6.57 -7.22
CA LEU A 314 -3.51 -6.28 -6.50
C LEU A 314 -2.32 -7.08 -7.00
N ALA A 315 -2.52 -8.29 -7.56
CA ALA A 315 -1.43 -9.15 -8.02
C ALA A 315 -0.48 -8.39 -8.97
N PRO A 316 0.85 -8.36 -8.68
CA PRO A 316 1.82 -7.64 -9.51
C PRO A 316 1.89 -8.18 -10.94
N VAL A 317 1.86 -9.50 -11.08
CA VAL A 317 1.91 -10.20 -12.36
C VAL A 317 0.59 -10.92 -12.57
N LYS A 318 -0.08 -10.64 -13.70
CA LYS A 318 -1.34 -11.29 -14.04
C LYS A 318 -1.13 -12.62 -14.77
N VAL A 319 -0.12 -12.66 -15.64
CA VAL A 319 0.15 -13.80 -16.54
C VAL A 319 1.63 -14.13 -16.55
N ALA A 320 2.00 -15.42 -16.49
CA ALA A 320 3.31 -15.91 -16.85
C ALA A 320 3.23 -16.69 -18.16
N LEU A 321 4.12 -16.37 -19.11
CA LEU A 321 4.19 -16.99 -20.43
C LEU A 321 5.40 -17.91 -20.47
N ASP A 322 5.16 -19.20 -20.73
CA ASP A 322 6.19 -20.22 -20.86
C ASP A 322 6.11 -20.94 -22.21
N MET A 323 7.23 -21.53 -22.63
CA MET A 323 7.31 -22.37 -23.81
C MET A 323 7.25 -23.84 -23.41
N GLY A 324 6.41 -24.60 -24.14
CA GLY A 324 6.41 -26.05 -24.11
C GLY A 324 7.51 -26.67 -24.97
N LYS A 325 7.32 -27.96 -25.30
CA LYS A 325 8.17 -28.67 -26.26
C LYS A 325 7.78 -28.23 -27.67
N GLY A 326 8.79 -28.13 -28.56
CA GLY A 326 8.59 -27.78 -29.96
C GLY A 326 9.68 -26.90 -30.57
N SER A 327 9.42 -26.31 -31.73
CA SER A 327 10.34 -25.39 -32.43
C SER A 327 10.57 -24.13 -31.58
N THR A 328 11.77 -24.02 -31.01
CA THR A 328 12.08 -22.99 -30.00
C THR A 328 12.00 -21.54 -30.52
N SER A 329 12.36 -21.33 -31.81
CA SER A 329 12.34 -19.99 -32.42
C SER A 329 10.93 -19.49 -32.67
N GLU A 330 10.07 -20.34 -33.23
CA GLU A 330 8.66 -20.00 -33.54
C GLU A 330 7.82 -19.82 -32.29
N LEU A 331 7.97 -20.73 -31.30
CA LEU A 331 7.31 -20.61 -30.01
C LEU A 331 7.71 -19.33 -29.28
N ARG A 332 9.01 -18.94 -29.36
CA ARG A 332 9.48 -17.70 -28.78
C ARG A 332 8.83 -16.49 -29.45
N GLN A 333 8.73 -16.43 -30.75
CA GLN A 333 8.06 -15.35 -31.48
C GLN A 333 6.58 -15.21 -31.06
N VAL A 334 5.87 -16.33 -30.91
CA VAL A 334 4.48 -16.32 -30.42
C VAL A 334 4.40 -15.79 -29.00
N CYS A 335 5.30 -16.23 -28.09
CA CYS A 335 5.36 -15.73 -26.74
C CYS A 335 5.66 -14.22 -26.69
N GLU A 336 6.59 -13.73 -27.50
CA GLU A 336 6.95 -12.30 -27.60
C GLU A 336 5.78 -11.47 -28.14
N GLY A 337 5.09 -11.96 -29.16
CA GLY A 337 3.88 -11.32 -29.71
C GLY A 337 2.78 -11.22 -28.68
N LEU A 338 2.47 -12.32 -27.98
CA LEU A 338 1.45 -12.35 -26.93
C LEU A 338 1.84 -11.48 -25.73
N LEU A 339 3.10 -11.49 -25.32
CA LEU A 339 3.60 -10.60 -24.26
C LEU A 339 3.35 -9.15 -24.62
N HIS A 340 3.69 -8.75 -25.84
CA HIS A 340 3.53 -7.37 -26.30
C HIS A 340 2.05 -6.96 -26.32
N GLU A 341 1.19 -7.80 -26.86
CA GLU A 341 -0.26 -7.57 -26.88
C GLU A 341 -0.86 -7.38 -25.46
N LEU A 342 -0.42 -8.20 -24.48
CA LEU A 342 -0.88 -8.07 -23.10
C LEU A 342 -0.38 -6.78 -22.45
N LEU A 343 0.88 -6.42 -22.66
CA LEU A 343 1.46 -5.19 -22.09
C LEU A 343 0.82 -3.92 -22.69
N GLU A 344 0.48 -3.90 -23.98
CA GLU A 344 -0.19 -2.79 -24.63
C GLU A 344 -1.55 -2.45 -24.00
N VAL A 345 -2.26 -3.46 -23.51
CA VAL A 345 -3.56 -3.25 -22.83
C VAL A 345 -3.42 -3.13 -21.30
N GLY A 346 -2.20 -2.98 -20.79
CA GLY A 346 -1.93 -2.79 -19.37
C GLY A 346 -2.02 -4.05 -18.52
N ILE A 347 -2.00 -5.25 -19.12
CA ILE A 347 -1.94 -6.52 -18.40
C ILE A 347 -0.47 -6.86 -18.15
N SER A 348 -0.05 -6.86 -16.88
CA SER A 348 1.31 -7.22 -16.50
C SER A 348 1.57 -8.71 -16.76
N ALA A 349 2.61 -9.00 -17.54
CA ALA A 349 2.98 -10.35 -17.92
C ALA A 349 4.46 -10.64 -17.64
N TRP A 350 4.76 -11.87 -17.20
CA TRP A 350 6.11 -12.35 -16.91
C TRP A 350 6.64 -13.18 -18.07
N PRO A 351 7.80 -12.84 -18.63
CA PRO A 351 8.40 -13.57 -19.76
C PRO A 351 9.15 -14.82 -19.28
N GLY A 352 8.42 -15.83 -18.80
CA GLY A 352 9.00 -17.10 -18.32
C GLY A 352 9.77 -17.86 -19.40
N TYR A 353 9.36 -17.71 -20.65
CA TYR A 353 10.02 -18.30 -21.82
C TYR A 353 11.48 -17.84 -22.06
N THR A 354 11.91 -16.79 -21.37
CA THR A 354 13.32 -16.33 -21.41
C THR A 354 14.22 -17.13 -20.46
N ASP A 355 13.63 -17.90 -19.53
CA ASP A 355 14.39 -18.72 -18.59
C ASP A 355 14.91 -19.96 -19.32
N THR A 356 16.23 -20.01 -19.51
CA THR A 356 16.90 -21.12 -20.21
C THR A 356 17.15 -22.34 -19.33
N THR A 357 16.86 -22.24 -18.01
CA THR A 357 16.99 -23.36 -17.09
C THR A 357 15.87 -24.35 -17.34
N GLN A 358 16.22 -25.61 -17.63
CA GLN A 358 15.25 -26.70 -17.79
C GLN A 358 14.64 -27.05 -16.43
N SER A 359 13.72 -26.22 -15.95
CA SER A 359 12.95 -26.50 -14.75
C SER A 359 11.78 -27.43 -15.08
N SER A 360 11.48 -28.38 -14.19
CA SER A 360 10.25 -29.14 -14.34
C SER A 360 9.03 -28.23 -14.21
N MET A 361 7.93 -28.60 -14.89
CA MET A 361 6.67 -27.84 -14.83
C MET A 361 6.19 -27.58 -13.40
N ASP A 362 6.39 -28.56 -12.51
CA ASP A 362 6.00 -28.41 -11.10
C ASP A 362 6.80 -27.33 -10.38
N LYS A 363 8.10 -27.24 -10.67
CA LYS A 363 8.96 -26.17 -10.14
C LYS A 363 8.55 -24.79 -10.66
N LEU A 364 8.20 -24.69 -11.95
CA LEU A 364 7.72 -23.43 -12.53
C LEU A 364 6.39 -23.01 -11.91
N HIS A 365 5.45 -23.95 -11.75
CA HIS A 365 4.18 -23.66 -11.08
C HIS A 365 4.38 -23.23 -9.64
N THR A 366 5.26 -23.89 -8.87
CA THR A 366 5.61 -23.47 -7.51
C THR A 366 6.16 -22.05 -7.49
N LYS A 367 7.12 -21.73 -8.38
CA LYS A 367 7.68 -20.37 -8.50
C LYS A 367 6.60 -19.33 -8.76
N TYR A 368 5.68 -19.58 -9.71
CA TYR A 368 4.63 -18.61 -10.04
C TYR A 368 3.54 -18.51 -8.97
N ASP A 369 3.23 -19.60 -8.30
CA ASP A 369 2.31 -19.60 -7.16
C ASP A 369 2.86 -18.78 -5.99
N GLU A 370 4.16 -18.89 -5.69
CA GLU A 370 4.87 -18.07 -4.70
C GLU A 370 4.99 -16.59 -5.11
N MET A 371 5.12 -16.30 -6.41
CA MET A 371 5.09 -14.95 -6.96
C MET A 371 3.68 -14.33 -6.98
N GLY A 372 2.63 -15.13 -6.71
CA GLY A 372 1.25 -14.67 -6.76
C GLY A 372 0.71 -14.43 -8.18
N VAL A 373 1.30 -15.04 -9.21
CA VAL A 373 0.85 -14.95 -10.60
C VAL A 373 -0.52 -15.60 -10.76
N LEU A 374 -1.47 -14.92 -11.41
CA LEU A 374 -2.85 -15.42 -11.51
C LEU A 374 -2.98 -16.58 -12.49
N PHE A 375 -2.36 -16.44 -13.67
CA PHE A 375 -2.45 -17.43 -14.75
C PHE A 375 -1.07 -17.77 -15.29
N THR A 376 -0.83 -19.07 -15.49
CA THR A 376 0.34 -19.57 -16.22
C THR A 376 -0.12 -20.04 -17.57
N MET A 377 0.47 -19.55 -18.63
CA MET A 377 0.16 -19.89 -20.01
C MET A 377 1.33 -20.60 -20.67
N MET A 378 1.04 -21.71 -21.34
CA MET A 378 2.03 -22.49 -22.03
C MET A 378 1.75 -22.50 -23.54
N VAL A 379 2.69 -21.95 -24.28
CA VAL A 379 2.72 -21.94 -25.73
C VAL A 379 3.47 -23.19 -26.21
N GLY A 380 2.85 -24.01 -27.02
CA GLY A 380 3.40 -25.28 -27.53
C GLY A 380 3.08 -25.50 -29.00
N GLU A 381 3.41 -26.69 -29.54
CA GLU A 381 3.15 -27.05 -30.96
C GLU A 381 1.67 -26.84 -31.34
N ASN A 382 0.73 -27.24 -30.49
CA ASN A 382 -0.69 -27.01 -30.73
C ASN A 382 -1.03 -25.52 -30.92
N THR A 383 -0.25 -24.61 -30.30
CA THR A 383 -0.47 -23.17 -30.50
C THR A 383 -0.03 -22.74 -31.90
N LEU A 384 1.03 -23.33 -32.45
CA LEU A 384 1.48 -23.05 -33.82
C LEU A 384 0.50 -23.60 -34.85
N GLU A 385 -0.07 -24.78 -34.61
CA GLU A 385 -0.97 -25.45 -35.55
C GLU A 385 -2.41 -24.87 -35.49
N ASN A 386 -2.96 -24.70 -34.30
CA ASN A 386 -4.37 -24.44 -34.07
C ASN A 386 -4.66 -23.16 -33.27
N GLY A 387 -3.64 -22.39 -32.89
CA GLY A 387 -3.79 -21.21 -32.04
C GLY A 387 -4.19 -21.53 -30.59
N LEU A 388 -4.17 -22.81 -30.18
CA LEU A 388 -4.61 -23.23 -28.85
C LEU A 388 -3.44 -23.29 -27.86
N LEU A 389 -3.58 -22.65 -26.72
CA LEU A 389 -2.60 -22.71 -25.63
C LEU A 389 -3.24 -23.20 -24.33
N LEU A 390 -2.41 -23.70 -23.44
CA LEU A 390 -2.83 -24.20 -22.14
C LEU A 390 -2.75 -23.08 -21.09
N VAL A 391 -3.86 -22.77 -20.45
CA VAL A 391 -3.99 -21.79 -19.38
C VAL A 391 -4.23 -22.50 -18.06
N ARG A 392 -3.38 -22.25 -17.07
CA ARG A 392 -3.53 -22.76 -15.70
C ARG A 392 -3.93 -21.62 -14.77
N ASN A 393 -5.01 -21.77 -14.05
CA ASN A 393 -5.42 -20.87 -12.98
C ASN A 393 -4.67 -21.21 -11.67
N ARG A 394 -4.08 -20.20 -11.00
CA ARG A 394 -3.37 -20.34 -9.73
C ARG A 394 -4.27 -20.91 -8.63
N ASP A 395 -5.47 -20.37 -8.46
CA ASP A 395 -6.33 -20.65 -7.31
C ASP A 395 -6.95 -22.05 -7.39
N THR A 396 -7.47 -22.42 -8.55
CA THR A 396 -8.11 -23.72 -8.78
C THR A 396 -7.15 -24.81 -9.20
N THR A 397 -5.97 -24.47 -9.73
CA THR A 397 -5.03 -25.37 -10.41
C THR A 397 -5.57 -26.04 -11.67
N ILE A 398 -6.78 -25.68 -12.08
CA ILE A 398 -7.40 -26.20 -13.30
C ILE A 398 -6.63 -25.68 -14.51
N ARG A 399 -6.48 -26.58 -15.50
CA ARG A 399 -5.85 -26.29 -16.78
C ARG A 399 -6.93 -26.36 -17.86
N GLU A 400 -7.03 -25.31 -18.63
CA GLU A 400 -7.99 -25.20 -19.73
C GLU A 400 -7.25 -24.85 -21.01
N THR A 401 -7.76 -25.34 -22.15
CA THR A 401 -7.24 -24.95 -23.45
C THR A 401 -8.06 -23.79 -23.97
N MET A 402 -7.35 -22.74 -24.43
CA MET A 402 -7.97 -21.51 -24.92
C MET A 402 -7.29 -21.03 -26.19
N HIS A 403 -8.05 -20.44 -27.11
CA HIS A 403 -7.49 -19.84 -28.31
C HIS A 403 -6.77 -18.54 -27.99
N ILE A 404 -5.60 -18.31 -28.60
CA ILE A 404 -4.72 -17.16 -28.31
C ILE A 404 -5.46 -15.82 -28.45
N SER A 405 -6.36 -15.68 -29.43
CA SER A 405 -7.14 -14.44 -29.63
C SER A 405 -8.13 -14.11 -28.51
N GLU A 406 -8.49 -15.06 -27.66
CA GLU A 406 -9.44 -14.88 -26.55
C GLU A 406 -8.76 -14.47 -25.24
N ILE A 407 -7.44 -14.68 -25.14
CA ILE A 407 -6.67 -14.50 -23.91
C ILE A 407 -6.81 -13.10 -23.34
N ARG A 408 -6.61 -12.09 -24.18
CA ARG A 408 -6.69 -10.67 -23.76
C ARG A 408 -8.03 -10.36 -23.12
N GLN A 409 -9.12 -10.73 -23.80
CA GLN A 409 -10.47 -10.44 -23.33
C GLN A 409 -10.83 -11.25 -22.08
N PHE A 410 -10.37 -12.49 -21.99
CA PHE A 410 -10.55 -13.34 -20.83
C PHE A 410 -9.91 -12.73 -19.58
N ILE A 411 -8.63 -12.31 -19.66
CA ILE A 411 -7.93 -11.73 -18.52
C ILE A 411 -8.53 -10.39 -18.09
N LEU A 412 -8.85 -9.49 -19.04
CA LEU A 412 -9.49 -8.22 -18.72
C LEU A 412 -10.84 -8.43 -18.02
N ARG A 413 -11.66 -9.36 -18.49
CA ARG A 413 -12.95 -9.70 -17.88
C ARG A 413 -12.75 -10.29 -16.48
N TYR A 414 -11.76 -11.15 -16.28
CA TYR A 414 -11.45 -11.74 -14.98
C TYR A 414 -11.07 -10.67 -13.95
N ILE A 415 -10.19 -9.73 -14.32
CA ILE A 415 -9.76 -8.64 -13.45
C ILE A 415 -10.92 -7.69 -13.14
N SER A 416 -11.69 -7.28 -14.16
CA SER A 416 -12.81 -6.35 -13.99
C SER A 416 -13.94 -6.94 -13.14
N THR A 417 -14.19 -8.25 -13.25
CA THR A 417 -15.18 -8.95 -12.41
C THR A 417 -14.73 -8.92 -10.94
N ALA A 418 -13.45 -9.20 -10.68
CA ALA A 418 -12.90 -9.15 -9.34
C ALA A 418 -12.88 -7.72 -8.75
N GLU A 419 -12.82 -6.69 -9.59
CA GLU A 419 -12.88 -5.29 -9.14
C GLU A 419 -14.27 -4.91 -8.62
N ASN A 420 -15.32 -5.54 -9.11
CA ASN A 420 -16.70 -5.22 -8.77
C ASN A 420 -17.25 -6.03 -7.58
N VAL A 421 -16.54 -7.02 -7.10
CA VAL A 421 -16.89 -7.80 -5.90
C VAL A 421 -16.30 -7.14 -4.65
#